data_ef40d05bc3d28e40be03048c3ae2b0f3
#
_entry.id   ef40d05bc3d28e40be03048c3ae2b0f3
#
_cell.length_a   1.000
_cell.length_b   1.000
_cell.length_c   1.000
_cell.angle_alpha   90.00
_cell.angle_beta   90.00
_cell.angle_gamma   90.00
#
_symmetry.space_group_name_H-M   'P 1'
#
loop_
_entity.id
_entity.type
_entity.pdbx_description
1 polymer ?
#
loop_
_entity_poly.entity_id
_entity_poly.type
_entity_poly.pdbx_seq_one_letter_code
_entity_poly.pdbx_strand_id
1 'polypeptide(L)'
;PEQTLTLGMIDFDSEKSVLRSMIQSYNFSGAPFRIEILNYADGAESRADAVTRMTTELLAGNVPDLLDCSDLSGAQYAGYAKNGILLPLDGMPDAELLSGILKPCYVDGKLYSIVGAFAIDPLFGPAEKLGASLETSVEDVLLGAVPDVSFFWGGENLLSVYCRHAAEQYLDYDTQTASFESEKFLNILTACAAISSAAPAPDSIMPGERELQKMLNEM
;
A
#
# COMPACT_ATOMS: atom_id res chain seq x y z
N PRO A 1 -17.08 9.22 32.53
CA PRO A 1 -16.46 10.05 31.50
C PRO A 1 -15.91 9.08 30.41
N GLU A 2 -16.36 9.26 29.17
CA GLU A 2 -15.78 8.56 28.02
C GLU A 2 -14.30 8.92 27.96
N GLN A 3 -13.44 7.92 27.86
CA GLN A 3 -12.02 8.14 27.64
C GLN A 3 -11.82 8.43 26.14
N THR A 4 -11.20 9.55 25.82
CA THR A 4 -10.88 9.92 24.43
C THR A 4 -9.50 9.39 24.07
N LEU A 5 -9.40 8.76 22.88
CA LEU A 5 -8.17 8.36 22.23
C LEU A 5 -7.95 9.23 21.00
N THR A 6 -6.73 9.65 20.77
CA THR A 6 -6.33 10.41 19.58
C THR A 6 -5.79 9.47 18.51
N LEU A 7 -6.28 9.64 17.26
CA LEU A 7 -5.72 8.97 16.08
C LEU A 7 -5.01 10.01 15.21
N GLY A 8 -3.69 9.93 15.14
CA GLY A 8 -2.87 10.69 14.22
C GLY A 8 -2.93 10.09 12.82
N MET A 9 -3.22 10.91 11.81
CA MET A 9 -3.24 10.49 10.41
C MET A 9 -2.91 11.64 9.47
N ILE A 10 -2.58 11.32 8.21
CA ILE A 10 -2.45 12.27 7.12
C ILE A 10 -3.60 12.02 6.14
N ASP A 11 -4.49 13.01 6.00
CA ASP A 11 -5.68 12.87 5.17
C ASP A 11 -5.98 14.17 4.44
N PHE A 12 -5.59 14.20 3.17
CA PHE A 12 -5.91 15.29 2.25
C PHE A 12 -7.27 15.03 1.59
N ASP A 13 -8.09 16.08 1.50
CA ASP A 13 -9.38 16.05 0.79
C ASP A 13 -10.29 14.86 1.11
N SER A 14 -10.20 14.33 2.33
CA SER A 14 -10.96 13.17 2.79
C SER A 14 -10.69 11.87 2.02
N GLU A 15 -9.47 11.67 1.52
CA GLU A 15 -9.02 10.43 0.89
C GLU A 15 -9.28 9.20 1.76
N LYS A 16 -9.20 9.35 3.09
CA LYS A 16 -9.44 8.30 4.09
C LYS A 16 -10.90 8.25 4.56
N SER A 17 -11.84 8.51 3.65
CA SER A 17 -13.28 8.55 3.96
C SER A 17 -13.81 7.26 4.60
N VAL A 18 -13.30 6.10 4.20
CA VAL A 18 -13.67 4.79 4.79
C VAL A 18 -13.24 4.74 6.26
N LEU A 19 -11.99 5.09 6.58
CA LEU A 19 -11.50 5.12 7.95
C LEU A 19 -12.29 6.12 8.80
N ARG A 20 -12.57 7.32 8.26
CA ARG A 20 -13.43 8.32 8.94
C ARG A 20 -14.82 7.79 9.24
N SER A 21 -15.44 7.10 8.29
CA SER A 21 -16.76 6.49 8.46
C SER A 21 -16.74 5.37 9.52
N MET A 22 -15.68 4.57 9.57
CA MET A 22 -15.51 3.53 10.58
C MET A 22 -15.36 4.17 11.98
N ILE A 23 -14.54 5.22 12.14
CA ILE A 23 -14.37 5.96 13.38
C ILE A 23 -15.71 6.57 13.83
N GLN A 24 -16.43 7.19 12.92
CA GLN A 24 -17.75 7.75 13.21
C GLN A 24 -18.71 6.68 13.71
N SER A 25 -18.79 5.55 13.01
CA SER A 25 -19.65 4.42 13.41
C SER A 25 -19.25 3.87 14.78
N TYR A 26 -17.95 3.74 15.05
CA TYR A 26 -17.42 3.33 16.33
C TYR A 26 -17.84 4.31 17.45
N ASN A 27 -17.67 5.61 17.22
CA ASN A 27 -18.01 6.65 18.20
C ASN A 27 -19.52 6.69 18.50
N PHE A 28 -20.37 6.23 17.58
CA PHE A 28 -21.82 6.11 17.80
C PHE A 28 -22.28 4.76 18.37
N SER A 29 -21.37 3.78 18.46
CA SER A 29 -21.72 2.41 18.91
C SER A 29 -21.94 2.28 20.42
N GLY A 30 -21.64 3.32 21.20
CA GLY A 30 -21.62 3.26 22.67
C GLY A 30 -20.38 2.55 23.22
N ALA A 31 -19.33 2.45 22.45
CA ALA A 31 -18.03 1.91 22.86
C ALA A 31 -17.44 2.70 24.03
N PRO A 32 -16.55 2.08 24.85
CA PRO A 32 -16.02 2.72 26.06
C PRO A 32 -15.06 3.88 25.78
N PHE A 33 -14.57 3.99 24.56
CA PHE A 33 -13.66 5.04 24.12
C PHE A 33 -14.30 5.87 23.01
N ARG A 34 -13.88 7.12 22.90
CA ARG A 34 -14.14 7.99 21.76
C ARG A 34 -12.85 8.24 21.02
N ILE A 35 -12.85 8.14 19.69
CA ILE A 35 -11.68 8.41 18.85
C ILE A 35 -11.82 9.82 18.28
N GLU A 36 -10.81 10.66 18.51
CA GLU A 36 -10.65 11.98 17.90
C GLU A 36 -9.49 11.96 16.90
N ILE A 37 -9.71 12.59 15.74
CA ILE A 37 -8.72 12.60 14.66
C ILE A 37 -7.82 13.82 14.82
N LEU A 38 -6.51 13.57 14.85
CA LEU A 38 -5.45 14.55 14.68
C LEU A 38 -4.93 14.45 13.24
N ASN A 39 -5.37 15.37 12.37
CA ASN A 39 -4.97 15.36 10.97
C ASN A 39 -3.71 16.21 10.75
N TYR A 40 -2.60 15.59 10.43
CA TYR A 40 -1.34 16.29 10.14
C TYR A 40 -1.32 17.00 8.79
N ALA A 41 -2.29 16.71 7.90
CA ALA A 41 -2.47 17.44 6.65
C ALA A 41 -3.06 18.85 6.85
N ASP A 42 -3.66 19.13 8.01
CA ASP A 42 -4.26 20.44 8.26
C ASP A 42 -3.22 21.55 8.26
N GLY A 43 -3.26 22.41 7.24
CA GLY A 43 -2.31 23.50 7.04
C GLY A 43 -0.97 23.08 6.43
N ALA A 44 -0.82 21.84 5.98
CA ALA A 44 0.33 21.39 5.19
C ALA A 44 0.10 21.70 3.70
N GLU A 45 1.15 22.12 2.99
CA GLU A 45 1.10 22.43 1.56
C GLU A 45 1.21 21.18 0.69
N SER A 46 1.79 20.12 1.23
CA SER A 46 2.01 18.87 0.52
C SER A 46 2.01 17.67 1.48
N ARG A 47 1.89 16.46 0.92
CA ARG A 47 2.02 15.21 1.69
C ARG A 47 3.39 15.09 2.36
N ALA A 48 4.45 15.53 1.69
CA ALA A 48 5.80 15.56 2.26
C ALA A 48 5.89 16.48 3.49
N ASP A 49 5.24 17.64 3.45
CA ASP A 49 5.18 18.56 4.60
C ASP A 49 4.39 17.94 5.75
N ALA A 50 3.25 17.30 5.46
CA ALA A 50 2.46 16.61 6.47
C ALA A 50 3.24 15.47 7.15
N VAL A 51 3.98 14.66 6.37
CA VAL A 51 4.87 13.60 6.90
C VAL A 51 5.99 14.20 7.75
N THR A 52 6.59 15.31 7.30
CA THR A 52 7.65 16.01 8.05
C THR A 52 7.10 16.54 9.37
N ARG A 53 5.93 17.17 9.36
CA ARG A 53 5.26 17.66 10.56
C ARG A 53 4.95 16.53 11.53
N MET A 54 4.30 15.45 11.04
CA MET A 54 4.01 14.27 11.85
C MET A 54 5.28 13.71 12.48
N THR A 55 6.33 13.49 11.69
CA THR A 55 7.61 12.98 12.19
C THR A 55 8.21 13.88 13.27
N THR A 56 8.16 15.20 13.07
CA THR A 56 8.68 16.18 14.04
C THR A 56 7.92 16.12 15.37
N GLU A 57 6.59 16.06 15.32
CA GLU A 57 5.76 15.94 16.52
C GLU A 57 6.02 14.63 17.27
N LEU A 58 6.09 13.50 16.55
CA LEU A 58 6.37 12.20 17.14
C LEU A 58 7.74 12.16 17.81
N LEU A 59 8.77 12.70 17.17
CA LEU A 59 10.13 12.77 17.74
C LEU A 59 10.24 13.76 18.90
N ALA A 60 9.39 14.78 18.95
CA ALA A 60 9.27 15.69 20.08
C ALA A 60 8.52 15.08 21.29
N GLY A 61 8.00 13.86 21.14
CA GLY A 61 7.23 13.16 22.18
C GLY A 61 5.72 13.46 22.17
N ASN A 62 5.23 14.20 21.18
CA ASN A 62 3.80 14.46 20.98
C ASN A 62 3.19 13.28 20.19
N VAL A 63 3.08 12.13 20.83
CA VAL A 63 2.63 10.88 20.19
C VAL A 63 1.12 10.71 20.44
N PRO A 64 0.30 10.54 19.39
CA PRO A 64 -1.10 10.18 19.54
C PRO A 64 -1.25 8.76 20.10
N ASP A 65 -2.43 8.43 20.66
CA ASP A 65 -2.71 7.09 21.19
C ASP A 65 -2.71 6.02 20.09
N LEU A 66 -3.16 6.40 18.90
CA LEU A 66 -3.18 5.56 17.69
C LEU A 66 -2.53 6.33 16.54
N LEU A 67 -1.82 5.63 15.67
CA LEU A 67 -1.18 6.22 14.49
C LEU A 67 -1.56 5.43 13.23
N ASP A 68 -2.07 6.13 12.22
CA ASP A 68 -2.18 5.59 10.87
C ASP A 68 -0.82 5.60 10.19
N CYS A 69 -0.27 4.42 9.96
CA CYS A 69 1.06 4.23 9.39
C CYS A 69 1.06 4.13 7.85
N SER A 70 -0.08 4.30 7.18
CA SER A 70 -0.20 4.07 5.73
C SER A 70 0.63 5.03 4.87
N ASP A 71 1.00 6.20 5.40
CA ASP A 71 1.85 7.19 4.72
C ASP A 71 3.34 7.05 5.04
N LEU A 72 3.71 6.09 5.88
CA LEU A 72 5.11 5.85 6.25
C LEU A 72 5.81 4.96 5.21
N SER A 73 7.05 5.26 4.91
CA SER A 73 7.94 4.29 4.27
C SER A 73 8.25 3.13 5.22
N GLY A 74 8.62 1.96 4.67
CA GLY A 74 9.00 0.81 5.50
C GLY A 74 10.16 1.13 6.45
N ALA A 75 11.11 1.98 6.02
CA ALA A 75 12.24 2.43 6.86
C ALA A 75 11.79 3.33 8.02
N GLN A 76 10.84 4.25 7.78
CA GLN A 76 10.27 5.07 8.84
C GLN A 76 9.49 4.23 9.84
N TYR A 77 8.64 3.31 9.35
CA TYR A 77 7.88 2.41 10.18
C TYR A 77 8.77 1.56 11.10
N ALA A 78 9.79 0.90 10.51
CA ALA A 78 10.76 0.12 11.27
C ALA A 78 11.54 0.98 12.28
N GLY A 79 11.91 2.21 11.89
CA GLY A 79 12.57 3.17 12.77
C GLY A 79 11.68 3.55 13.97
N TYR A 80 10.40 3.80 13.76
CA TYR A 80 9.46 4.12 14.83
C TYR A 80 9.25 2.97 15.80
N ALA A 81 9.17 1.73 15.29
CA ALA A 81 9.10 0.53 16.11
C ALA A 81 10.37 0.34 16.97
N LYS A 82 11.55 0.44 16.35
CA LYS A 82 12.84 0.26 17.04
C LYS A 82 13.13 1.35 18.08
N ASN A 83 12.66 2.57 17.84
CA ASN A 83 12.85 3.70 18.77
C ASN A 83 11.72 3.84 19.81
N GLY A 84 10.76 2.91 19.85
CA GLY A 84 9.71 2.89 20.87
C GLY A 84 8.60 3.95 20.68
N ILE A 85 8.50 4.55 19.49
CA ILE A 85 7.38 5.42 19.13
C ILE A 85 6.12 4.58 18.91
N LEU A 86 6.28 3.42 18.23
CA LEU A 86 5.25 2.40 18.14
C LEU A 86 5.48 1.36 19.25
N LEU A 87 4.41 0.94 19.89
CA LEU A 87 4.42 -0.12 20.88
C LEU A 87 4.02 -1.47 20.24
N PRO A 88 4.64 -2.59 20.64
CA PRO A 88 4.24 -3.90 20.16
C PRO A 88 2.79 -4.21 20.60
N LEU A 89 2.03 -4.83 19.71
CA LEU A 89 0.65 -5.25 19.94
C LEU A 89 0.64 -6.66 20.57
N ASP A 90 1.20 -6.77 21.77
CA ASP A 90 1.30 -8.04 22.48
C ASP A 90 -0.10 -8.56 22.89
N GLY A 91 -0.37 -9.82 22.60
CA GLY A 91 -1.61 -10.48 22.99
C GLY A 91 -2.79 -10.28 22.05
N MET A 92 -2.60 -9.68 20.88
CA MET A 92 -3.63 -9.72 19.85
C MET A 92 -3.79 -11.15 19.31
N PRO A 93 -5.03 -11.65 19.18
CA PRO A 93 -5.25 -12.98 18.63
C PRO A 93 -4.88 -13.01 17.15
N ASP A 94 -3.87 -13.78 16.78
CA ASP A 94 -3.44 -14.01 15.39
C ASP A 94 -4.50 -14.73 14.54
N ALA A 95 -5.49 -15.33 15.18
CA ALA A 95 -6.34 -16.36 14.57
C ALA A 95 -7.33 -15.83 13.50
N GLU A 96 -7.57 -14.53 13.45
CA GLU A 96 -8.55 -13.93 12.52
C GLU A 96 -7.89 -13.04 11.46
N LEU A 97 -6.59 -12.84 11.52
CA LEU A 97 -5.86 -11.95 10.63
C LEU A 97 -5.16 -12.76 9.53
N LEU A 98 -5.22 -12.27 8.30
CA LEU A 98 -4.53 -12.89 7.17
C LEU A 98 -3.01 -12.77 7.32
N SER A 99 -2.34 -13.84 7.70
CA SER A 99 -0.91 -13.87 8.03
C SER A 99 -0.01 -13.31 6.92
N GLY A 100 -0.37 -13.53 5.65
CA GLY A 100 0.38 -12.99 4.51
C GLY A 100 0.36 -11.46 4.43
N ILE A 101 -0.75 -10.83 4.88
CA ILE A 101 -0.92 -9.37 4.87
C ILE A 101 -0.22 -8.72 6.06
N LEU A 102 -0.10 -9.45 7.16
CA LEU A 102 0.53 -8.93 8.38
C LEU A 102 2.06 -8.99 8.34
N LYS A 103 2.66 -9.75 7.43
CA LYS A 103 4.11 -9.89 7.35
C LYS A 103 4.88 -8.56 7.39
N PRO A 104 4.47 -7.50 6.65
CA PRO A 104 5.12 -6.20 6.72
C PRO A 104 4.93 -5.46 8.05
N CYS A 105 3.97 -5.88 8.87
CA CYS A 105 3.65 -5.24 10.16
C CYS A 105 4.56 -5.73 11.30
N TYR A 106 5.39 -6.74 11.04
CA TYR A 106 6.34 -7.25 12.01
C TYR A 106 7.70 -6.54 11.87
N VAL A 107 8.26 -6.14 13.00
CA VAL A 107 9.64 -5.65 13.13
C VAL A 107 10.33 -6.46 14.22
N ASP A 108 11.47 -7.05 13.91
CA ASP A 108 12.24 -7.90 14.84
C ASP A 108 11.36 -8.98 15.54
N GLY A 109 10.43 -9.58 14.78
CA GLY A 109 9.55 -10.65 15.24
C GLY A 109 8.37 -10.21 16.12
N LYS A 110 8.13 -8.90 16.29
CA LYS A 110 7.00 -8.35 17.03
C LYS A 110 6.05 -7.62 16.10
N LEU A 111 4.75 -7.76 16.33
CA LEU A 111 3.69 -7.06 15.60
C LEU A 111 3.54 -5.63 16.16
N TYR A 112 3.57 -4.61 15.30
CA TYR A 112 3.42 -3.21 15.71
C TYR A 112 2.21 -2.51 15.08
N SER A 113 1.60 -3.09 14.06
CA SER A 113 0.39 -2.56 13.43
C SER A 113 -0.49 -3.67 12.89
N ILE A 114 -1.72 -3.32 12.60
CA ILE A 114 -2.68 -4.16 11.88
C ILE A 114 -3.07 -3.49 10.58
N VAL A 115 -3.42 -4.29 9.58
CA VAL A 115 -3.92 -3.79 8.29
C VAL A 115 -5.45 -3.82 8.35
N GLY A 116 -6.07 -2.64 8.37
CA GLY A 116 -7.53 -2.50 8.39
C GLY A 116 -8.18 -2.65 7.02
N ALA A 117 -7.44 -2.35 5.96
CA ALA A 117 -7.87 -2.49 4.57
C ALA A 117 -6.65 -2.71 3.67
N PHE A 118 -6.82 -3.45 2.59
CA PHE A 118 -5.78 -3.65 1.59
C PHE A 118 -6.42 -3.67 0.19
N ALA A 119 -5.62 -3.33 -0.80
CA ALA A 119 -5.95 -3.50 -2.21
C ALA A 119 -5.08 -4.61 -2.82
N ILE A 120 -5.63 -5.30 -3.78
CA ILE A 120 -4.91 -6.27 -4.59
C ILE A 120 -4.78 -5.67 -5.99
N ASP A 121 -3.58 -5.66 -6.52
CA ASP A 121 -3.32 -5.31 -7.92
C ASP A 121 -3.24 -6.62 -8.74
N PRO A 122 -4.37 -7.18 -9.22
CA PRO A 122 -4.38 -8.47 -9.88
C PRO A 122 -4.00 -8.35 -11.35
N LEU A 123 -3.42 -9.42 -11.89
CA LEU A 123 -3.34 -9.67 -13.31
C LEU A 123 -4.60 -10.42 -13.76
N PHE A 124 -5.25 -9.90 -14.78
CA PHE A 124 -6.38 -10.56 -15.42
C PHE A 124 -6.00 -10.99 -16.83
N GLY A 125 -6.41 -12.19 -17.22
CA GLY A 125 -6.24 -12.67 -18.57
C GLY A 125 -6.92 -14.01 -18.78
N PRO A 126 -7.04 -14.49 -20.02
CA PRO A 126 -7.54 -15.83 -20.30
C PRO A 126 -6.71 -16.87 -19.56
N ALA A 127 -7.38 -17.82 -18.87
CA ALA A 127 -6.70 -18.88 -18.12
C ALA A 127 -5.72 -19.69 -18.99
N GLU A 128 -6.04 -19.83 -20.26
CA GLU A 128 -5.19 -20.50 -21.25
C GLU A 128 -3.83 -19.78 -21.47
N LYS A 129 -3.82 -18.44 -21.28
CA LYS A 129 -2.63 -17.59 -21.47
C LYS A 129 -1.84 -17.39 -20.18
N LEU A 130 -2.53 -17.22 -19.05
CA LEU A 130 -1.89 -17.06 -17.74
C LEU A 130 -1.42 -18.39 -17.14
N GLY A 131 -1.85 -19.50 -17.74
CA GLY A 131 -1.55 -20.85 -17.26
C GLY A 131 -2.40 -21.24 -16.04
N ALA A 132 -2.43 -22.54 -15.74
CA ALA A 132 -3.11 -23.06 -14.54
C ALA A 132 -2.27 -22.84 -13.25
N SER A 133 -1.09 -22.27 -13.37
CA SER A 133 -0.18 -22.01 -12.26
C SER A 133 -0.45 -20.65 -11.66
N LEU A 134 -0.73 -20.60 -10.37
CA LEU A 134 -0.75 -19.38 -9.55
C LEU A 134 0.66 -18.78 -9.38
N GLU A 135 1.66 -19.32 -10.07
CA GLU A 135 3.06 -18.93 -9.94
C GLU A 135 3.51 -17.90 -10.98
N THR A 136 2.61 -17.50 -11.92
CA THR A 136 2.94 -16.47 -12.91
C THR A 136 3.05 -15.11 -12.23
N SER A 137 4.24 -14.55 -12.23
CA SER A 137 4.51 -13.22 -11.67
C SER A 137 4.28 -12.10 -12.70
N VAL A 138 4.08 -10.86 -12.23
CA VAL A 138 4.07 -9.67 -13.10
C VAL A 138 5.37 -9.60 -13.92
N GLU A 139 6.48 -10.01 -13.34
CA GLU A 139 7.79 -10.06 -13.98
C GLU A 139 7.81 -11.03 -15.18
N ASP A 140 7.29 -12.25 -15.02
CA ASP A 140 7.23 -13.24 -16.10
C ASP A 140 6.42 -12.71 -17.29
N VAL A 141 5.34 -12.00 -17.01
CA VAL A 141 4.52 -11.38 -18.04
C VAL A 141 5.26 -10.22 -18.71
N LEU A 142 5.91 -9.34 -17.95
CA LEU A 142 6.69 -8.23 -18.50
C LEU A 142 7.89 -8.69 -19.32
N LEU A 143 8.55 -9.77 -18.93
CA LEU A 143 9.68 -10.35 -19.65
C LEU A 143 9.26 -11.23 -20.82
N GLY A 144 7.96 -11.31 -21.12
CA GLY A 144 7.45 -12.03 -22.28
C GLY A 144 7.38 -13.55 -22.13
N ALA A 145 7.50 -14.07 -20.90
CA ALA A 145 7.30 -15.49 -20.61
C ALA A 145 5.86 -15.94 -20.87
N VAL A 146 4.91 -15.00 -20.83
CA VAL A 146 3.49 -15.21 -21.16
C VAL A 146 3.12 -14.31 -22.35
N PRO A 147 2.99 -14.85 -23.57
CA PRO A 147 2.70 -14.06 -24.75
C PRO A 147 1.26 -13.56 -24.78
N ASP A 148 1.05 -12.44 -25.47
CA ASP A 148 -0.28 -11.85 -25.74
C ASP A 148 -1.10 -11.46 -24.51
N VAL A 149 -0.49 -11.18 -23.37
CA VAL A 149 -1.18 -10.58 -22.22
C VAL A 149 -1.30 -9.09 -22.45
N SER A 150 -2.53 -8.59 -22.39
CA SER A 150 -2.79 -7.16 -22.43
C SER A 150 -2.87 -6.63 -21.00
N PHE A 151 -2.18 -5.53 -20.77
CA PHE A 151 -2.26 -4.87 -19.48
C PHE A 151 -3.36 -3.79 -19.51
N PHE A 152 -4.12 -3.72 -18.45
CA PHE A 152 -5.16 -2.72 -18.28
C PHE A 152 -4.57 -1.32 -18.07
N TRP A 153 -3.36 -1.25 -17.54
CA TRP A 153 -2.64 0.00 -17.25
C TRP A 153 -1.47 0.22 -18.19
N GLY A 154 -1.19 1.51 -18.50
CA GLY A 154 -0.01 1.90 -19.23
C GLY A 154 1.28 1.49 -18.49
N GLY A 155 2.39 1.41 -19.25
CA GLY A 155 3.66 0.94 -18.73
C GLY A 155 4.22 1.73 -17.53
N GLU A 156 3.87 3.01 -17.38
CA GLU A 156 4.26 3.81 -16.22
C GLU A 156 3.62 3.28 -14.92
N ASN A 157 2.33 2.95 -14.98
CA ASN A 157 1.62 2.38 -13.84
C ASN A 157 2.14 0.96 -13.52
N LEU A 158 2.40 0.15 -14.55
CA LEU A 158 2.99 -1.17 -14.37
C LEU A 158 4.38 -1.12 -13.75
N LEU A 159 5.22 -0.19 -14.18
CA LEU A 159 6.53 0.03 -13.56
C LEU A 159 6.39 0.43 -12.09
N SER A 160 5.45 1.31 -11.78
CA SER A 160 5.16 1.73 -10.40
C SER A 160 4.70 0.56 -9.53
N VAL A 161 3.78 -0.28 -10.04
CA VAL A 161 3.31 -1.49 -9.36
C VAL A 161 4.48 -2.47 -9.17
N TYR A 162 5.24 -2.74 -10.24
CA TYR A 162 6.40 -3.62 -10.17
C TYR A 162 7.42 -3.15 -9.13
N CYS A 163 7.80 -1.87 -9.15
CA CYS A 163 8.76 -1.31 -8.21
C CYS A 163 8.28 -1.40 -6.75
N ARG A 164 6.98 -1.22 -6.49
CA ARG A 164 6.42 -1.39 -5.14
C ARG A 164 6.56 -2.82 -4.61
N HIS A 165 6.35 -3.81 -5.48
CA HIS A 165 6.39 -5.23 -5.09
C HIS A 165 7.78 -5.86 -5.15
N ALA A 166 8.67 -5.31 -5.98
CA ALA A 166 9.99 -5.85 -6.23
C ALA A 166 11.13 -5.01 -5.61
N ALA A 167 10.81 -3.98 -4.84
CA ALA A 167 11.81 -3.06 -4.27
C ALA A 167 12.93 -3.78 -3.51
N GLU A 168 12.60 -4.80 -2.72
CA GLU A 168 13.56 -5.59 -1.95
C GLU A 168 14.57 -6.36 -2.82
N GLN A 169 14.29 -6.54 -4.11
CA GLN A 169 15.24 -7.17 -5.04
C GLN A 169 16.34 -6.21 -5.49
N TYR A 170 16.10 -4.91 -5.39
CA TYR A 170 16.97 -3.85 -5.90
C TYR A 170 17.48 -2.90 -4.84
N LEU A 171 16.87 -2.91 -3.65
CA LEU A 171 17.22 -2.04 -2.53
C LEU A 171 17.61 -2.89 -1.33
N ASP A 172 18.82 -2.69 -0.86
CA ASP A 172 19.28 -3.22 0.42
C ASP A 172 19.32 -2.06 1.43
N TYR A 173 18.36 -2.06 2.34
CA TYR A 173 18.23 -0.99 3.33
C TYR A 173 19.29 -1.06 4.44
N ASP A 174 19.84 -2.26 4.69
CA ASP A 174 20.87 -2.44 5.71
C ASP A 174 22.22 -1.89 5.24
N THR A 175 22.59 -2.16 3.99
CA THR A 175 23.82 -1.66 3.38
C THR A 175 23.64 -0.31 2.68
N GLN A 176 22.41 0.20 2.59
CA GLN A 176 22.05 1.43 1.87
C GLN A 176 22.50 1.42 0.40
N THR A 177 22.38 0.28 -0.26
CA THR A 177 22.76 0.12 -1.66
C THR A 177 21.55 -0.13 -2.55
N ALA A 178 21.69 0.25 -3.83
CA ALA A 178 20.69 0.03 -4.87
C ALA A 178 21.33 -0.65 -6.08
N SER A 179 20.60 -1.50 -6.80
CA SER A 179 21.07 -2.27 -7.96
C SER A 179 20.10 -2.14 -9.14
N PHE A 180 19.66 -0.92 -9.44
CA PHE A 180 18.76 -0.64 -10.56
C PHE A 180 19.47 -0.69 -11.95
N GLU A 181 20.80 -0.75 -11.99
CA GLU A 181 21.60 -0.93 -13.21
C GLU A 181 21.65 -2.40 -13.69
N SER A 182 21.00 -3.31 -12.99
CA SER A 182 20.99 -4.73 -13.37
C SER A 182 20.32 -4.92 -14.73
N GLU A 183 20.82 -5.87 -15.53
CA GLU A 183 20.22 -6.25 -16.82
C GLU A 183 18.73 -6.59 -16.66
N LYS A 184 18.38 -7.26 -15.57
CA LYS A 184 17.01 -7.61 -15.22
C LYS A 184 16.12 -6.36 -15.14
N PHE A 185 16.53 -5.34 -14.40
CA PHE A 185 15.74 -4.10 -14.23
C PHE A 185 15.65 -3.32 -15.55
N LEU A 186 16.72 -3.27 -16.32
CA LEU A 186 16.72 -2.63 -17.66
C LEU A 186 15.74 -3.32 -18.63
N ASN A 187 15.62 -4.65 -18.57
CA ASN A 187 14.65 -5.39 -19.36
C ASN A 187 13.21 -5.06 -18.95
N ILE A 188 12.93 -4.96 -17.65
CA ILE A 188 11.62 -4.54 -17.13
C ILE A 188 11.28 -3.10 -17.59
N LEU A 189 12.23 -2.18 -17.46
CA LEU A 189 12.07 -0.80 -17.95
C LEU A 189 11.73 -0.76 -19.44
N THR A 190 12.45 -1.53 -20.24
CA THR A 190 12.25 -1.62 -21.70
C THR A 190 10.87 -2.18 -22.04
N ALA A 191 10.43 -3.22 -21.33
CA ALA A 191 9.11 -3.82 -21.49
C ALA A 191 8.00 -2.80 -21.12
N CYS A 192 8.12 -2.12 -20.00
CA CYS A 192 7.17 -1.09 -19.59
C CYS A 192 7.10 0.08 -20.60
N ALA A 193 8.24 0.52 -21.12
CA ALA A 193 8.30 1.57 -22.15
C ALA A 193 7.61 1.14 -23.46
N ALA A 194 7.77 -0.11 -23.86
CA ALA A 194 7.09 -0.66 -25.04
C ALA A 194 5.56 -0.69 -24.85
N ILE A 195 5.07 -1.03 -23.67
CA ILE A 195 3.65 -1.04 -23.34
C ILE A 195 3.09 0.40 -23.34
N SER A 196 3.80 1.38 -22.78
CA SER A 196 3.40 2.79 -22.77
C SER A 196 3.24 3.35 -24.18
N SER A 197 4.11 2.96 -25.11
CA SER A 197 4.01 3.41 -26.51
C SER A 197 2.87 2.77 -27.29
N ALA A 198 2.38 1.61 -26.84
CA ALA A 198 1.29 0.86 -27.47
C ALA A 198 -0.07 1.10 -26.82
N ALA A 199 -0.10 1.71 -25.62
CA ALA A 199 -1.32 1.96 -24.88
C ALA A 199 -2.20 3.00 -25.59
N PRO A 200 -3.51 2.80 -25.70
CA PRO A 200 -4.42 3.83 -26.17
C PRO A 200 -4.38 5.04 -25.23
N ALA A 201 -4.62 6.23 -25.80
CA ALA A 201 -4.57 7.51 -25.05
C ALA A 201 -5.42 7.48 -23.77
N PRO A 202 -5.08 8.33 -22.76
CA PRO A 202 -5.70 8.34 -21.42
C PRO A 202 -7.23 8.53 -21.38
N ASP A 203 -7.84 8.88 -22.49
CA ASP A 203 -9.30 8.97 -22.65
C ASP A 203 -10.01 7.61 -22.81
N SER A 204 -9.28 6.52 -22.89
CA SER A 204 -9.87 5.18 -22.80
C SER A 204 -10.14 4.85 -21.32
N ILE A 205 -11.19 5.41 -20.88
CA ILE A 205 -12.01 5.23 -19.71
C ILE A 205 -11.86 3.80 -19.16
N MET A 206 -11.60 3.68 -17.86
CA MET A 206 -11.91 2.46 -17.10
C MET A 206 -13.23 1.90 -17.61
N PRO A 207 -13.29 0.64 -18.06
CA PRO A 207 -14.56 0.05 -18.45
C PRO A 207 -15.53 0.26 -17.28
N GLY A 208 -16.68 0.84 -17.57
CA GLY A 208 -17.71 1.00 -16.56
C GLY A 208 -18.07 -0.36 -16.00
N GLU A 209 -18.67 -0.39 -14.81
CA GLU A 209 -19.05 -1.61 -14.10
C GLU A 209 -19.77 -2.64 -15.01
N ARG A 210 -20.55 -2.17 -15.99
CA ARG A 210 -21.23 -3.01 -16.98
C ARG A 210 -20.30 -3.66 -18.00
N GLU A 211 -19.24 -2.98 -18.41
CA GLU A 211 -18.25 -3.52 -19.34
C GLU A 211 -17.35 -4.52 -18.64
N LEU A 212 -16.95 -4.25 -17.41
CA LEU A 212 -16.25 -5.21 -16.55
C LEU A 212 -17.09 -6.49 -16.34
N GLN A 213 -18.40 -6.33 -16.05
CA GLN A 213 -19.31 -7.47 -15.88
C GLN A 213 -19.47 -8.26 -17.18
N LYS A 214 -19.50 -7.59 -18.32
CA LYS A 214 -19.55 -8.22 -19.64
C LYS A 214 -18.25 -9.00 -19.93
N MET A 215 -17.11 -8.41 -19.69
CA MET A 215 -15.80 -9.08 -19.84
C MET A 215 -15.68 -10.32 -18.94
N LEU A 216 -16.15 -10.22 -17.69
CA LEU A 216 -16.17 -11.36 -16.76
C LEU A 216 -17.12 -12.49 -17.18
N ASN A 217 -18.24 -12.16 -17.87
CA ASN A 217 -19.19 -13.15 -18.34
C ASN A 217 -18.79 -13.78 -19.69
N GLU A 218 -17.87 -13.20 -20.42
CA GLU A 218 -17.32 -13.70 -21.70
C GLU A 218 -16.01 -14.52 -21.50
N MET A 219 -15.49 -14.57 -20.28
CA MET A 219 -14.38 -15.42 -19.86
C MET A 219 -14.85 -16.77 -19.36
#